data_f1332ca6405b2e081b597d2bd5f84919
#
_entry.id   f1332ca6405b2e081b597d2bd5f84919
#
_cell.length_a   1.000
_cell.length_b   1.000
_cell.length_c   1.000
_cell.angle_alpha   90.00
_cell.angle_beta   90.00
_cell.angle_gamma   90.00
#
_symmetry.space_group_name_H-M   'P 1'
#
loop_
_entity.id
_entity.type
_entity.pdbx_description
1 polymer ?
#
loop_
_entity_poly.entity_id
_entity_poly.type
_entity_poly.pdbx_seq_one_letter_code
_entity_poly.pdbx_strand_id
1 'polypeptide(L)'
;MATFGISSLTRKSKQSLKTIIGDKMEPWNIMDHTFKFRVGDSEEKGGCTFIGGEWKDVTTNDLFKNKTVVMFSLPGAFTPTCSGEQLPSYDKKYQQFIDAGVDNVYCISVNDAFVMNAWARDLEIKNVTMIPDGCGTFTRSMGMLVNKPKQGFGMRSWRYSTLIKDGAVVRFFEEPGFNNFSNDDDPYEVSDPDTMLKYLNERI
;
A
#
# COMPACT_ATOMS: atom_id res chain seq x y z
N MET A 1 -40.19 26.35 -4.18
CA MET A 1 -39.72 25.01 -3.80
C MET A 1 -38.87 24.49 -4.94
N ALA A 2 -37.55 24.54 -4.81
CA ALA A 2 -36.62 24.06 -5.83
C ALA A 2 -35.97 22.77 -5.29
N THR A 3 -36.33 21.65 -5.89
CA THR A 3 -35.75 20.33 -5.64
C THR A 3 -34.40 20.24 -6.32
N PHE A 4 -33.32 20.24 -5.53
CA PHE A 4 -31.99 19.91 -6.02
C PHE A 4 -31.91 18.40 -6.30
N GLY A 5 -31.88 18.05 -7.58
CA GLY A 5 -31.62 16.71 -8.04
C GLY A 5 -30.17 16.32 -7.77
N ILE A 6 -29.95 15.31 -6.95
CA ILE A 6 -28.64 14.65 -6.80
C ILE A 6 -28.39 13.87 -8.07
N SER A 7 -27.58 14.44 -8.96
CA SER A 7 -27.15 13.77 -10.18
C SER A 7 -26.29 12.56 -9.81
N SER A 8 -26.78 11.39 -10.11
CA SER A 8 -26.09 10.11 -10.00
C SER A 8 -24.80 10.15 -10.82
N LEU A 9 -23.65 10.12 -10.17
CA LEU A 9 -22.38 9.82 -10.81
C LEU A 9 -22.47 8.41 -11.38
N THR A 10 -22.57 8.35 -12.68
CA THR A 10 -22.92 7.18 -13.45
C THR A 10 -21.83 6.13 -13.40
N ARG A 11 -22.26 4.88 -13.48
CA ARG A 11 -21.52 3.62 -13.61
C ARG A 11 -20.29 3.61 -14.56
N LYS A 12 -20.13 4.63 -15.39
CA LYS A 12 -19.02 4.75 -16.37
C LYS A 12 -17.66 5.04 -15.76
N SER A 13 -17.56 5.69 -14.60
CA SER A 13 -16.27 5.93 -13.94
C SER A 13 -15.70 4.70 -13.25
N LYS A 14 -16.55 3.71 -12.90
CA LYS A 14 -16.14 2.45 -12.27
C LYS A 14 -15.72 1.36 -13.27
N GLN A 15 -16.09 1.51 -14.53
CA GLN A 15 -15.76 0.54 -15.59
C GLN A 15 -14.36 0.77 -16.17
N SER A 16 -13.77 1.95 -15.97
CA SER A 16 -12.44 2.33 -16.45
C SER A 16 -11.29 1.62 -15.71
N LEU A 17 -11.50 1.16 -14.48
CA LEU A 17 -10.48 0.43 -13.71
C LEU A 17 -10.44 -1.08 -14.01
N LYS A 18 -11.45 -1.63 -14.66
CA LYS A 18 -11.57 -3.08 -14.91
C LYS A 18 -11.00 -3.58 -16.24
N THR A 19 -10.44 -2.73 -17.08
CA THR A 19 -9.90 -3.13 -18.38
C THR A 19 -8.39 -2.92 -18.43
N ILE A 20 -7.66 -3.53 -17.50
CA ILE A 20 -6.21 -3.60 -17.59
C ILE A 20 -5.79 -5.07 -17.65
N ILE A 21 -6.26 -5.74 -18.71
CA ILE A 21 -5.62 -6.94 -19.27
C ILE A 21 -5.11 -6.51 -20.64
N GLY A 22 -3.92 -5.89 -20.65
CA GLY A 22 -3.25 -5.43 -21.85
C GLY A 22 -2.20 -4.38 -21.53
N ASP A 23 -1.07 -4.38 -22.17
CA ASP A 23 0.19 -3.67 -21.89
C ASP A 23 0.15 -2.13 -21.83
N LYS A 24 -0.99 -1.47 -21.74
CA LYS A 24 -1.09 0.00 -21.72
C LYS A 24 -2.09 0.48 -20.67
N MET A 25 -1.59 0.61 -19.43
CA MET A 25 -2.24 1.44 -18.43
C MET A 25 -1.88 2.90 -18.66
N GLU A 26 -2.88 3.79 -18.75
CA GLU A 26 -2.60 5.23 -18.74
C GLU A 26 -2.13 5.63 -17.35
N PRO A 27 -0.94 6.26 -17.22
CA PRO A 27 -0.43 6.72 -15.94
C PRO A 27 -1.37 7.73 -15.29
N TRP A 28 -1.49 7.66 -13.95
CA TRP A 28 -2.26 8.63 -13.18
C TRP A 28 -1.48 9.09 -11.93
N ASN A 29 -1.63 10.34 -11.57
CA ASN A 29 -0.89 10.94 -10.46
C ASN A 29 -1.51 10.55 -9.12
N ILE A 30 -0.64 10.23 -8.17
CA ILE A 30 -1.01 10.06 -6.76
C ILE A 30 -1.45 11.42 -6.19
N MET A 31 -2.56 11.42 -5.45
CA MET A 31 -3.05 12.61 -4.77
C MET A 31 -2.12 13.01 -3.62
N ASP A 32 -2.05 14.31 -3.36
CA ASP A 32 -1.31 14.83 -2.21
C ASP A 32 -1.86 14.26 -0.90
N HIS A 33 -0.94 13.73 -0.10
CA HIS A 33 -1.24 13.14 1.20
C HIS A 33 -0.08 13.37 2.17
N THR A 34 -0.37 13.43 3.47
CA THR A 34 0.63 13.50 4.54
C THR A 34 0.43 12.34 5.49
N PHE A 35 1.45 11.52 5.60
CA PHE A 35 1.50 10.39 6.51
C PHE A 35 2.13 10.81 7.84
N LYS A 36 1.63 10.26 8.94
CA LYS A 36 2.16 10.47 10.28
C LYS A 36 3.09 9.31 10.66
N PHE A 37 4.38 9.51 10.44
CA PHE A 37 5.41 8.57 10.87
C PHE A 37 5.78 8.79 12.32
N ARG A 38 6.31 7.76 12.94
CA ARG A 38 6.95 7.85 14.24
C ARG A 38 8.39 7.35 14.14
N VAL A 39 9.35 8.17 14.55
CA VAL A 39 10.79 7.91 14.45
C VAL A 39 11.46 8.00 15.82
N GLY A 40 12.57 7.25 16.00
CA GLY A 40 13.34 7.29 17.24
C GLY A 40 12.64 6.65 18.43
N ASP A 41 11.69 5.74 18.22
CA ASP A 41 11.10 4.96 19.29
C ASP A 41 12.18 4.11 19.96
N SER A 42 12.53 4.46 21.20
CA SER A 42 13.40 3.64 22.03
C SER A 42 12.62 2.49 22.66
N GLU A 43 13.35 1.43 23.03
CA GLU A 43 12.84 0.14 23.51
C GLU A 43 11.69 0.23 24.51
N GLU A 44 10.74 -0.72 24.43
CA GLU A 44 9.71 -0.96 25.43
C GLU A 44 10.36 -1.20 26.80
N LYS A 45 10.18 -0.26 27.71
CA LYS A 45 10.33 -0.56 29.15
C LYS A 45 8.96 -0.92 29.68
N GLY A 46 8.72 -2.22 29.83
CA GLY A 46 7.57 -2.90 30.38
C GLY A 46 6.35 -2.04 30.75
N GLY A 47 5.27 -2.17 30.01
CA GLY A 47 4.02 -1.41 30.15
C GLY A 47 3.75 -0.52 28.94
N CYS A 48 2.53 -0.01 28.83
CA CYS A 48 2.05 0.78 27.68
C CYS A 48 2.73 2.15 27.47
N THR A 49 3.97 2.36 27.92
CA THR A 49 4.65 3.65 27.83
C THR A 49 5.80 3.54 26.84
N PHE A 50 5.58 4.03 25.62
CA PHE A 50 6.68 4.32 24.69
C PHE A 50 7.44 5.53 25.22
N ILE A 51 8.69 5.32 25.64
CA ILE A 51 9.59 6.39 26.09
C ILE A 51 10.47 6.76 24.89
N GLY A 52 10.30 7.99 24.41
CA GLY A 52 11.05 8.53 23.28
C GLY A 52 10.23 8.53 21.97
N GLY A 53 10.93 8.87 20.90
CA GLY A 53 10.34 9.00 19.57
C GLY A 53 9.58 10.31 19.38
N GLU A 54 9.52 10.72 18.12
CA GLU A 54 8.81 11.92 17.69
C GLU A 54 7.91 11.66 16.48
N TRP A 55 6.90 12.47 16.32
CA TRP A 55 6.06 12.46 15.13
C TRP A 55 6.77 13.19 13.99
N LYS A 56 6.75 12.57 12.81
CA LYS A 56 7.29 13.14 11.59
C LYS A 56 6.22 13.09 10.49
N ASP A 57 5.95 14.26 9.93
CA ASP A 57 5.10 14.38 8.74
C ASP A 57 5.93 14.03 7.50
N VAL A 58 5.42 13.08 6.71
CA VAL A 58 6.04 12.65 5.45
C VAL A 58 4.99 12.74 4.36
N THR A 59 5.25 13.53 3.33
CA THR A 59 4.31 13.77 2.24
C THR A 59 4.49 12.76 1.10
N THR A 60 3.49 12.65 0.23
CA THR A 60 3.60 11.90 -1.03
C THR A 60 4.74 12.42 -1.90
N ASN A 61 5.02 13.74 -1.87
CA ASN A 61 6.18 14.30 -2.55
C ASN A 61 7.50 13.80 -1.97
N ASP A 62 7.64 13.70 -0.65
CA ASP A 62 8.87 13.20 -0.01
C ASP A 62 9.13 11.73 -0.40
N LEU A 63 8.07 10.95 -0.55
CA LEU A 63 8.15 9.53 -0.88
C LEU A 63 8.39 9.28 -2.37
N PHE A 64 7.73 10.02 -3.26
CA PHE A 64 7.62 9.64 -4.67
C PHE A 64 8.26 10.60 -5.67
N LYS A 65 8.44 11.90 -5.32
CA LYS A 65 8.95 12.89 -6.27
C LYS A 65 10.39 12.58 -6.70
N ASN A 66 10.61 12.60 -8.02
CA ASN A 66 11.89 12.28 -8.66
C ASN A 66 12.43 10.88 -8.32
N LYS A 67 11.55 9.93 -7.99
CA LYS A 67 11.93 8.55 -7.65
C LYS A 67 11.13 7.54 -8.49
N THR A 68 11.75 6.40 -8.74
CA THR A 68 11.08 5.18 -9.20
C THR A 68 10.92 4.26 -7.99
N VAL A 69 9.70 3.99 -7.57
CA VAL A 69 9.46 3.16 -6.39
C VAL A 69 8.46 2.04 -6.67
N VAL A 70 8.68 0.92 -6.01
CA VAL A 70 7.68 -0.14 -5.91
C VAL A 70 6.97 0.03 -4.57
N MET A 71 5.64 0.08 -4.61
CA MET A 71 4.82 0.09 -3.40
C MET A 71 3.84 -1.07 -3.45
N PHE A 72 3.72 -1.80 -2.34
CA PHE A 72 2.69 -2.82 -2.18
C PHE A 72 1.84 -2.54 -0.96
N SER A 73 0.59 -2.95 -1.04
CA SER A 73 -0.41 -2.80 0.01
C SER A 73 -1.04 -4.13 0.37
N LEU A 74 -1.52 -4.22 1.58
CA LEU A 74 -2.02 -5.46 2.16
C LEU A 74 -3.08 -5.20 3.25
N PRO A 75 -3.90 -6.22 3.60
CA PRO A 75 -4.98 -6.08 4.57
C PRO A 75 -4.56 -5.67 5.98
N GLY A 76 -3.35 -5.97 6.42
CA GLY A 76 -2.93 -5.48 7.73
C GLY A 76 -1.70 -6.15 8.32
N ALA A 77 -1.04 -5.41 9.20
CA ALA A 77 0.02 -5.91 10.05
C ALA A 77 -0.45 -7.12 10.88
N PHE A 78 0.44 -8.05 11.15
CA PHE A 78 0.21 -9.27 11.96
C PHE A 78 -0.86 -10.22 11.41
N THR A 79 -1.34 -10.04 10.17
CA THR A 79 -2.25 -11.01 9.54
C THR A 79 -1.45 -12.10 8.81
N PRO A 80 -2.02 -13.32 8.62
CA PRO A 80 -1.24 -14.50 8.21
C PRO A 80 -0.45 -14.32 6.90
N THR A 81 -1.12 -14.08 5.78
CA THR A 81 -0.49 -13.93 4.45
C THR A 81 0.45 -12.73 4.41
N CYS A 82 0.08 -11.62 5.06
CA CYS A 82 0.89 -10.41 5.09
C CYS A 82 2.21 -10.61 5.84
N SER A 83 2.18 -11.34 6.96
CA SER A 83 3.34 -11.59 7.82
C SER A 83 4.15 -12.81 7.38
N GLY A 84 3.48 -13.87 6.92
CA GLY A 84 4.15 -15.12 6.56
C GLY A 84 4.77 -15.11 5.17
N GLU A 85 4.23 -14.30 4.25
CA GLU A 85 4.62 -14.36 2.85
C GLU A 85 4.96 -13.00 2.24
N GLN A 86 3.98 -12.06 2.17
CA GLN A 86 4.14 -10.87 1.31
C GLN A 86 5.27 -9.94 1.78
N LEU A 87 5.22 -9.43 3.00
CA LEU A 87 6.24 -8.48 3.47
C LEU A 87 7.64 -9.09 3.53
N PRO A 88 7.85 -10.31 4.10
CA PRO A 88 9.17 -10.92 4.11
C PRO A 88 9.74 -11.20 2.70
N SER A 89 8.89 -11.56 1.73
CA SER A 89 9.34 -11.83 0.36
C SER A 89 9.82 -10.58 -0.36
N TYR A 90 9.16 -9.42 -0.16
CA TYR A 90 9.63 -8.13 -0.67
C TYR A 90 10.94 -7.69 -0.01
N ASP A 91 11.07 -7.83 1.32
CA ASP A 91 12.30 -7.47 2.02
C ASP A 91 13.48 -8.34 1.59
N LYS A 92 13.28 -9.64 1.44
CA LYS A 92 14.28 -10.58 0.94
C LYS A 92 14.76 -10.27 -0.48
N LYS A 93 13.87 -9.77 -1.33
CA LYS A 93 14.17 -9.44 -2.75
C LYS A 93 14.49 -7.97 -2.96
N TYR A 94 14.62 -7.18 -1.91
CA TYR A 94 14.85 -5.73 -1.98
C TYR A 94 16.01 -5.37 -2.91
N GLN A 95 17.15 -6.04 -2.80
CA GLN A 95 18.31 -5.74 -3.63
C GLN A 95 18.04 -5.96 -5.13
N GLN A 96 17.22 -6.95 -5.48
CA GLN A 96 16.86 -7.21 -6.89
C GLN A 96 16.01 -6.04 -7.46
N PHE A 97 15.20 -5.37 -6.65
CA PHE A 97 14.49 -4.15 -7.06
C PHE A 97 15.45 -2.99 -7.29
N ILE A 98 16.43 -2.81 -6.40
CA ILE A 98 17.45 -1.77 -6.57
C ILE A 98 18.27 -2.00 -7.85
N ASP A 99 18.70 -3.25 -8.10
CA ASP A 99 19.44 -3.64 -9.30
C ASP A 99 18.60 -3.43 -10.59
N ALA A 100 17.27 -3.53 -10.49
CA ALA A 100 16.33 -3.22 -11.57
C ALA A 100 16.00 -1.73 -11.72
N GLY A 101 16.70 -0.82 -11.02
CA GLY A 101 16.56 0.63 -11.11
C GLY A 101 15.41 1.22 -10.29
N VAL A 102 14.97 0.53 -9.24
CA VAL A 102 14.01 1.03 -8.26
C VAL A 102 14.78 1.72 -7.13
N ASP A 103 14.36 2.93 -6.73
CA ASP A 103 15.01 3.69 -5.65
C ASP A 103 14.61 3.19 -4.26
N ASN A 104 13.36 2.71 -4.10
CA ASN A 104 12.84 2.21 -2.82
C ASN A 104 11.69 1.23 -3.00
N VAL A 105 11.50 0.37 -1.99
CA VAL A 105 10.33 -0.50 -1.86
C VAL A 105 9.55 -0.12 -0.60
N TYR A 106 8.25 0.14 -0.76
CA TYR A 106 7.36 0.59 0.31
C TYR A 106 6.25 -0.42 0.59
N CYS A 107 6.00 -0.67 1.87
CA CYS A 107 4.82 -1.39 2.35
C CYS A 107 3.85 -0.40 2.98
N ILE A 108 2.62 -0.32 2.47
CA ILE A 108 1.56 0.51 3.05
C ILE A 108 0.43 -0.35 3.61
N SER A 109 -0.10 0.04 4.76
CA SER A 109 -1.24 -0.63 5.39
C SER A 109 -2.11 0.35 6.16
N VAL A 110 -3.40 0.02 6.29
CA VAL A 110 -4.34 0.75 7.15
C VAL A 110 -4.09 0.36 8.61
N ASN A 111 -2.90 0.73 9.07
CA ASN A 111 -2.40 0.60 10.43
C ASN A 111 -1.63 1.87 10.79
N ASP A 112 -1.63 2.25 12.06
CA ASP A 112 -0.87 3.39 12.55
C ASP A 112 0.63 3.13 12.64
N ALA A 113 1.40 4.19 12.93
CA ALA A 113 2.86 4.10 12.96
C ALA A 113 3.41 3.20 14.08
N PHE A 114 2.72 3.09 15.22
CA PHE A 114 3.15 2.20 16.30
C PHE A 114 3.05 0.74 15.87
N VAL A 115 1.91 0.37 15.26
CA VAL A 115 1.67 -0.98 14.75
C VAL A 115 2.65 -1.31 13.62
N MET A 116 2.86 -0.39 12.66
CA MET A 116 3.79 -0.62 11.55
C MET A 116 5.23 -0.78 12.03
N ASN A 117 5.69 0.03 12.99
CA ASN A 117 7.02 -0.09 13.58
C ASN A 117 7.19 -1.40 14.38
N ALA A 118 6.18 -1.77 15.18
CA ALA A 118 6.21 -3.01 15.95
C ALA A 118 6.26 -4.23 15.02
N TRP A 119 5.45 -4.23 13.98
CA TRP A 119 5.41 -5.32 13.00
C TRP A 119 6.72 -5.46 12.21
N ALA A 120 7.33 -4.34 11.80
CA ALA A 120 8.63 -4.37 11.15
C ALA A 120 9.73 -4.96 12.05
N ARG A 121 9.70 -4.63 13.35
CA ARG A 121 10.65 -5.20 14.34
C ARG A 121 10.41 -6.69 14.55
N ASP A 122 9.17 -7.10 14.71
CA ASP A 122 8.78 -8.51 14.93
C ASP A 122 9.22 -9.42 13.77
N LEU A 123 9.10 -8.94 12.54
CA LEU A 123 9.52 -9.65 11.33
C LEU A 123 10.98 -9.37 10.91
N GLU A 124 11.73 -8.62 11.70
CA GLU A 124 13.12 -8.23 11.41
C GLU A 124 13.31 -7.59 10.01
N ILE A 125 12.33 -6.82 9.55
CA ILE A 125 12.37 -6.12 8.26
C ILE A 125 13.50 -5.09 8.27
N LYS A 126 14.36 -5.13 7.24
CA LYS A 126 15.59 -4.35 7.17
C LYS A 126 15.57 -3.26 6.10
N ASN A 127 14.90 -3.52 4.99
CA ASN A 127 15.04 -2.73 3.77
C ASN A 127 13.73 -2.03 3.37
N VAL A 128 12.60 -2.73 3.48
CA VAL A 128 11.29 -2.19 3.12
C VAL A 128 10.87 -1.07 4.08
N THR A 129 10.53 0.08 3.53
CA THR A 129 10.00 1.20 4.33
C THR A 129 8.52 1.01 4.60
N MET A 130 8.13 1.07 5.86
CA MET A 130 6.75 0.90 6.31
C MET A 130 6.01 2.24 6.30
N ILE A 131 4.93 2.35 5.52
CA ILE A 131 4.10 3.56 5.45
C ILE A 131 2.82 3.36 6.25
N PRO A 132 2.61 4.12 7.33
CA PRO A 132 1.39 4.03 8.13
C PRO A 132 0.25 4.87 7.50
N ASP A 133 -0.84 4.22 7.09
CA ASP A 133 -2.08 4.86 6.66
C ASP A 133 -3.21 4.59 7.65
N GLY A 134 -2.99 4.90 8.94
CA GLY A 134 -3.89 4.57 10.04
C GLY A 134 -5.33 5.06 9.86
N CYS A 135 -5.54 6.16 9.15
CA CYS A 135 -6.87 6.68 8.83
C CYS A 135 -7.47 6.07 7.54
N GLY A 136 -6.70 5.32 6.77
CA GLY A 136 -7.13 4.72 5.49
C GLY A 136 -7.43 5.75 4.40
N THR A 137 -6.98 6.99 4.56
CA THR A 137 -7.32 8.07 3.62
C THR A 137 -6.54 7.97 2.32
N PHE A 138 -5.27 7.60 2.37
CA PHE A 138 -4.49 7.31 1.19
C PHE A 138 -5.02 6.06 0.47
N THR A 139 -5.24 4.97 1.18
CA THR A 139 -5.83 3.74 0.64
C THR A 139 -7.18 4.01 -0.04
N ARG A 140 -8.00 4.89 0.53
CA ARG A 140 -9.26 5.34 -0.09
C ARG A 140 -9.02 6.11 -1.38
N SER A 141 -8.05 7.02 -1.41
CA SER A 141 -7.73 7.80 -2.62
C SER A 141 -7.22 6.92 -3.76
N MET A 142 -6.52 5.84 -3.42
CA MET A 142 -6.11 4.80 -4.36
C MET A 142 -7.28 3.90 -4.85
N GLY A 143 -8.47 4.07 -4.28
CA GLY A 143 -9.64 3.26 -4.60
C GLY A 143 -9.62 1.84 -4.02
N MET A 144 -8.70 1.56 -3.10
CA MET A 144 -8.39 0.21 -2.59
C MET A 144 -8.90 -0.05 -1.17
N LEU A 145 -9.72 0.85 -0.61
CA LEU A 145 -10.29 0.65 0.73
C LEU A 145 -11.46 -0.34 0.68
N VAL A 146 -11.38 -1.39 1.48
CA VAL A 146 -12.39 -2.46 1.59
C VAL A 146 -12.81 -2.69 3.04
N ASN A 147 -14.03 -3.16 3.23
CA ASN A 147 -14.50 -3.61 4.54
C ASN A 147 -14.32 -5.14 4.67
N LYS A 148 -13.71 -5.59 5.77
CA LYS A 148 -13.46 -7.01 6.08
C LYS A 148 -14.15 -7.41 7.41
N PRO A 149 -15.49 -7.48 7.43
CA PRO A 149 -16.23 -7.66 8.68
C PRO A 149 -16.14 -9.06 9.29
N LYS A 150 -16.01 -10.12 8.45
CA LYS A 150 -15.97 -11.50 8.97
C LYS A 150 -14.73 -11.79 9.82
N GLN A 151 -13.58 -11.20 9.43
CA GLN A 151 -12.37 -11.30 10.22
C GLN A 151 -12.32 -10.28 11.38
N GLY A 152 -13.31 -9.41 11.50
CA GLY A 152 -13.28 -8.32 12.46
C GLY A 152 -12.24 -7.25 12.18
N PHE A 153 -11.70 -7.17 10.96
CA PHE A 153 -10.65 -6.24 10.62
C PHE A 153 -11.16 -4.80 10.40
N GLY A 154 -12.44 -4.64 10.05
CA GLY A 154 -13.00 -3.36 9.67
C GLY A 154 -12.46 -2.88 8.31
N MET A 155 -12.23 -1.57 8.19
CA MET A 155 -11.73 -0.97 6.95
C MET A 155 -10.24 -1.25 6.78
N ARG A 156 -9.87 -1.86 5.65
CA ARG A 156 -8.50 -2.25 5.30
C ARG A 156 -8.19 -1.97 3.85
N SER A 157 -6.92 -2.10 3.46
CA SER A 157 -6.55 -2.08 2.06
C SER A 157 -6.87 -3.41 1.39
N TRP A 158 -7.35 -3.35 0.14
CA TRP A 158 -7.21 -4.48 -0.76
C TRP A 158 -5.73 -4.71 -1.08
N ARG A 159 -5.38 -5.94 -1.44
CA ARG A 159 -3.99 -6.29 -1.74
C ARG A 159 -3.66 -5.90 -3.18
N TYR A 160 -2.53 -5.20 -3.36
CA TYR A 160 -1.99 -4.84 -4.67
C TYR A 160 -0.49 -4.56 -4.58
N SER A 161 0.16 -4.50 -5.75
CA SER A 161 1.47 -3.87 -5.90
C SER A 161 1.46 -2.89 -7.07
N THR A 162 2.34 -1.89 -7.02
CA THR A 162 2.37 -0.82 -8.01
C THR A 162 3.78 -0.29 -8.22
N LEU A 163 4.09 0.09 -9.47
CA LEU A 163 5.27 0.86 -9.82
C LEU A 163 4.87 2.33 -9.97
N ILE A 164 5.58 3.19 -9.27
CA ILE A 164 5.37 4.63 -9.26
C ILE A 164 6.64 5.30 -9.77
N LYS A 165 6.51 6.22 -10.73
CA LYS A 165 7.62 7.05 -11.24
C LYS A 165 7.25 8.51 -11.07
N ASP A 166 8.05 9.25 -10.32
CA ASP A 166 7.86 10.69 -10.08
C ASP A 166 6.42 11.04 -9.68
N GLY A 167 5.85 10.29 -8.73
CA GLY A 167 4.47 10.47 -8.25
C GLY A 167 3.37 9.95 -9.16
N ALA A 168 3.69 9.43 -10.34
CA ALA A 168 2.73 8.82 -11.25
C ALA A 168 2.74 7.28 -11.12
N VAL A 169 1.56 6.70 -10.94
CA VAL A 169 1.36 5.24 -11.03
C VAL A 169 1.47 4.83 -12.50
N VAL A 170 2.46 4.01 -12.82
CA VAL A 170 2.74 3.55 -14.19
C VAL A 170 2.44 2.07 -14.42
N ARG A 171 2.32 1.29 -13.34
CA ARG A 171 1.85 -0.09 -13.38
C ARG A 171 1.13 -0.43 -12.07
N PHE A 172 0.09 -1.23 -12.17
CA PHE A 172 -0.74 -1.63 -11.03
C PHE A 172 -1.14 -3.10 -11.16
N PHE A 173 -0.84 -3.90 -10.15
CA PHE A 173 -1.21 -5.30 -10.04
C PHE A 173 -2.19 -5.45 -8.87
N GLU A 174 -3.48 -5.45 -9.17
CA GLU A 174 -4.56 -5.62 -8.20
C GLU A 174 -4.91 -7.10 -8.09
N GLU A 175 -4.99 -7.62 -6.89
CA GLU A 175 -5.47 -8.98 -6.68
C GLU A 175 -6.92 -9.17 -7.16
N PRO A 176 -7.26 -10.34 -7.72
CA PRO A 176 -8.60 -10.58 -8.24
C PRO A 176 -9.67 -10.54 -7.15
N GLY A 177 -10.91 -10.30 -7.56
CA GLY A 177 -12.07 -10.36 -6.66
C GLY A 177 -12.36 -9.06 -5.88
N PHE A 178 -11.68 -7.95 -6.17
CA PHE A 178 -11.93 -6.67 -5.52
C PHE A 178 -13.42 -6.30 -5.51
N ASN A 179 -13.93 -6.01 -4.31
CA ASN A 179 -15.25 -5.46 -4.14
C ASN A 179 -15.32 -4.57 -2.88
N ASN A 180 -15.99 -3.43 -2.98
CA ASN A 180 -15.99 -2.39 -1.95
C ASN A 180 -16.90 -2.69 -0.74
N PHE A 181 -17.79 -3.69 -0.81
CA PHE A 181 -18.87 -3.81 0.17
C PHE A 181 -18.57 -4.74 1.33
N SER A 182 -18.04 -5.90 1.04
CA SER A 182 -17.61 -6.89 2.03
C SER A 182 -16.77 -7.91 1.30
N ASN A 183 -15.47 -7.82 1.46
CA ASN A 183 -14.58 -8.78 0.83
C ASN A 183 -13.64 -9.36 1.88
N ASP A 184 -13.97 -10.59 2.28
CA ASP A 184 -13.20 -11.34 3.26
C ASP A 184 -12.15 -12.25 2.63
N ASP A 185 -12.13 -12.31 1.28
CA ASP A 185 -11.10 -13.04 0.54
C ASP A 185 -9.73 -12.35 0.72
N ASP A 186 -8.68 -13.13 0.65
CA ASP A 186 -7.31 -12.66 0.83
C ASP A 186 -6.37 -13.27 -0.24
N PRO A 187 -6.64 -13.02 -1.55
CA PRO A 187 -5.83 -13.57 -2.62
C PRO A 187 -4.42 -13.02 -2.60
N TYR A 188 -3.47 -13.84 -3.04
CA TYR A 188 -2.07 -13.45 -3.24
C TYR A 188 -1.52 -14.17 -4.48
N GLU A 189 -1.80 -13.62 -5.66
CA GLU A 189 -1.57 -14.25 -6.96
C GLU A 189 -0.74 -13.39 -7.92
N VAL A 190 -0.93 -12.05 -7.89
CA VAL A 190 -0.34 -11.13 -8.87
C VAL A 190 0.41 -9.95 -8.25
N SER A 191 0.27 -9.70 -6.96
CA SER A 191 0.92 -8.60 -6.25
C SER A 191 2.22 -9.02 -5.54
N ASP A 192 2.71 -10.19 -5.85
CA ASP A 192 3.96 -10.74 -5.33
C ASP A 192 5.21 -10.05 -5.96
N PRO A 193 6.38 -10.12 -5.30
CA PRO A 193 7.59 -9.47 -5.79
C PRO A 193 8.11 -10.05 -7.11
N ASP A 194 7.87 -11.32 -7.43
CA ASP A 194 8.35 -11.95 -8.67
C ASP A 194 7.60 -11.40 -9.88
N THR A 195 6.29 -11.23 -9.75
CA THR A 195 5.45 -10.60 -10.78
C THR A 195 5.93 -9.18 -11.09
N MET A 196 6.24 -8.39 -10.06
CA MET A 196 6.75 -7.03 -10.24
C MET A 196 8.16 -7.02 -10.83
N LEU A 197 9.07 -7.88 -10.37
CA LEU A 197 10.44 -8.00 -10.90
C LEU A 197 10.43 -8.47 -12.36
N LYS A 198 9.59 -9.42 -12.71
CA LYS A 198 9.42 -9.85 -14.10
C LYS A 198 9.03 -8.66 -14.98
N TYR A 199 8.03 -7.88 -14.57
CA TYR A 199 7.61 -6.69 -15.31
C TYR A 199 8.72 -5.65 -15.47
N LEU A 200 9.53 -5.42 -14.43
CA LEU A 200 10.66 -4.49 -14.49
C LEU A 200 11.72 -4.95 -15.48
N ASN A 201 12.06 -6.24 -15.47
CA ASN A 201 13.09 -6.83 -16.33
C ASN A 201 12.68 -6.94 -17.81
N GLU A 202 11.40 -7.05 -18.12
CA GLU A 202 10.90 -7.09 -19.49
C GLU A 202 10.89 -5.71 -20.18
N ARG A 203 11.23 -4.63 -19.46
CA ARG A 203 11.25 -3.24 -20.00
C ARG A 203 12.65 -2.68 -20.23
N ILE A 204 13.69 -3.48 -20.00
CA ILE A 204 15.08 -3.07 -20.25
C ILE A 204 15.49 -3.36 -21.70
#